data_07ed190afab8a1140bad4df338532b6f
#
_entry.id   07ed190afab8a1140bad4df338532b6f
#
_cell.length_a   1.000
_cell.length_b   1.000
_cell.length_c   1.000
_cell.angle_alpha   90.00
_cell.angle_beta   90.00
_cell.angle_gamma   90.00
#
_symmetry.space_group_name_H-M   'P 1'
#
loop_
_entity.id
_entity.type
_entity.pdbx_description
1 polymer ?
#
loop_
_entity_poly.entity_id
_entity_poly.type
_entity_poly.pdbx_seq_one_letter_code
_entity_poly.pdbx_strand_id
1 'polypeptide(L)'
;MNKSLMLILVIASVVCLVIVAGCTNASAPATCPAVPATIPASQAWPAVSINATPVKYAEVNGVTLGYREFGSGEPVLLIPGFGATMDSQWNETFISILASKYHVYTYDHRGMGYSTDDNAIPTISLYAEDAAGLMKALGYDSMHVYGVSMGASVSQQLVIDHPGRVKKLVLDSVTYSIRVPETTLLYTIINRSATDPTQMNGVREEAEANLAWNGSWDKLSLIDNDVMLVVGTDDVLTPEPVAVRIAGQINGSWLVRFKGLPHVGSHYAPVEYGENALHFIGMDESPLSR
;
A
#
# COMPACT_ATOMS: atom_id res chain seq x y z
N MET A 1 -5.63 16.53 25.77
CA MET A 1 -6.08 15.97 24.48
C MET A 1 -5.21 16.61 23.42
N ASN A 2 -4.33 15.84 22.82
CA ASN A 2 -3.23 16.34 22.02
C ASN A 2 -3.74 16.79 20.63
N LYS A 3 -3.37 17.98 20.16
CA LYS A 3 -3.85 18.56 18.89
C LYS A 3 -3.50 17.71 17.67
N SER A 4 -2.46 16.88 17.76
CA SER A 4 -2.04 15.94 16.69
C SER A 4 -3.04 14.79 16.47
N LEU A 5 -3.73 14.34 17.53
CA LEU A 5 -4.77 13.30 17.42
C LEU A 5 -6.02 13.83 16.70
N MET A 6 -6.25 15.15 16.74
CA MET A 6 -7.40 15.79 16.10
C MET A 6 -7.22 15.96 14.58
N LEU A 7 -5.99 16.01 14.08
CA LEU A 7 -5.73 16.17 12.63
C LEU A 7 -5.82 14.82 11.88
N ILE A 8 -5.42 13.72 12.50
CA ILE A 8 -5.62 12.37 11.93
C ILE A 8 -7.12 12.04 11.86
N LEU A 9 -7.90 12.45 12.88
CA LEU A 9 -9.37 12.34 12.86
C LEU A 9 -10.04 13.25 11.81
N VAL A 10 -9.43 14.39 11.45
CA VAL A 10 -9.98 15.29 10.42
C VAL A 10 -9.78 14.73 9.02
N ILE A 11 -8.69 14.03 8.73
CA ILE A 11 -8.50 13.36 7.42
C ILE A 11 -9.48 12.19 7.26
N ALA A 12 -9.75 11.43 8.32
CA ALA A 12 -10.78 10.40 8.32
C ALA A 12 -12.21 10.98 8.28
N SER A 13 -12.44 12.18 8.87
CA SER A 13 -13.77 12.81 8.96
C SER A 13 -14.16 13.63 7.73
N VAL A 14 -13.21 14.17 6.95
CA VAL A 14 -13.52 14.92 5.71
C VAL A 14 -14.01 14.00 4.59
N VAL A 15 -13.62 12.73 4.60
CA VAL A 15 -14.18 11.72 3.67
C VAL A 15 -15.62 11.35 4.02
N CYS A 16 -16.05 11.47 5.31
CA CYS A 16 -17.41 11.15 5.72
C CYS A 16 -18.43 12.30 5.55
N LEU A 17 -18.02 13.56 5.35
CA LEU A 17 -18.95 14.70 5.42
C LEU A 17 -19.52 15.18 4.07
N VAL A 18 -19.15 14.57 2.94
CA VAL A 18 -19.69 14.96 1.62
C VAL A 18 -20.91 14.13 1.18
N ILE A 19 -21.34 13.11 1.95
CA ILE A 19 -22.42 12.18 1.52
C ILE A 19 -23.80 12.47 2.17
N VAL A 20 -23.98 13.50 3.01
CA VAL A 20 -25.24 13.70 3.73
C VAL A 20 -26.10 14.88 3.24
N ALA A 21 -25.93 15.37 2.02
CA ALA A 21 -26.83 16.38 1.48
C ALA A 21 -27.48 15.93 0.16
N GLY A 22 -28.53 15.12 0.27
CA GLY A 22 -29.38 14.88 -0.91
C GLY A 22 -30.12 13.54 -0.96
N CYS A 23 -31.00 13.23 -0.01
CA CYS A 23 -32.11 12.29 -0.23
C CYS A 23 -33.24 12.59 0.74
N THR A 24 -34.19 13.42 0.32
CA THR A 24 -35.54 13.42 0.86
C THR A 24 -36.48 12.80 -0.18
N ASN A 25 -37.24 11.80 0.25
CA ASN A 25 -38.27 11.02 -0.42
C ASN A 25 -37.79 9.74 -1.12
N ALA A 26 -37.78 8.65 -0.36
CA ALA A 26 -37.92 7.30 -0.90
C ALA A 26 -38.72 6.43 0.07
N SER A 27 -39.75 5.80 -0.47
CA SER A 27 -40.54 4.71 0.11
C SER A 27 -39.68 3.64 0.77
N ALA A 28 -40.21 3.00 1.83
CA ALA A 28 -39.52 1.98 2.64
C ALA A 28 -38.68 0.99 1.82
N PRO A 29 -37.44 0.74 2.23
CA PRO A 29 -36.58 -0.21 1.53
C PRO A 29 -37.10 -1.63 1.74
N ALA A 30 -37.22 -2.38 0.64
CA ALA A 30 -37.34 -3.82 0.70
C ALA A 30 -36.16 -4.38 1.51
N THR A 31 -36.46 -5.14 2.56
CA THR A 31 -35.44 -5.84 3.34
C THR A 31 -34.74 -6.84 2.45
N CYS A 32 -33.52 -6.53 1.99
CA CYS A 32 -32.63 -7.54 1.48
C CYS A 32 -32.39 -8.56 2.58
N PRO A 33 -32.56 -9.86 2.33
CA PRO A 33 -32.16 -10.87 3.29
C PRO A 33 -30.67 -10.71 3.58
N ALA A 34 -30.31 -10.53 4.85
CA ALA A 34 -28.93 -10.57 5.27
C ALA A 34 -28.37 -11.94 4.90
N VAL A 35 -27.45 -11.99 3.94
CA VAL A 35 -26.65 -13.17 3.69
C VAL A 35 -25.78 -13.33 4.94
N PRO A 36 -25.92 -14.42 5.71
CA PRO A 36 -25.03 -14.62 6.84
C PRO A 36 -23.63 -14.82 6.27
N ALA A 37 -22.72 -13.92 6.57
CA ALA A 37 -21.29 -14.09 6.33
C ALA A 37 -20.75 -15.12 7.35
N THR A 38 -21.19 -16.37 7.24
CA THR A 38 -20.53 -17.48 7.91
C THR A 38 -19.36 -17.88 7.03
N ILE A 39 -18.16 -17.35 7.33
CA ILE A 39 -16.91 -17.94 6.87
C ILE A 39 -16.96 -19.42 7.28
N PRO A 40 -16.79 -20.36 6.34
CA PRO A 40 -16.72 -21.78 6.70
C PRO A 40 -15.66 -21.97 7.77
N ALA A 41 -15.93 -22.73 8.81
CA ALA A 41 -15.01 -22.98 9.93
C ALA A 41 -13.66 -23.63 9.51
N SER A 42 -13.47 -23.94 8.21
CA SER A 42 -12.25 -24.48 7.62
C SER A 42 -11.22 -23.42 7.17
N GLN A 43 -11.50 -22.12 7.29
CA GLN A 43 -10.61 -21.02 6.90
C GLN A 43 -10.24 -20.11 8.08
N ALA A 44 -9.88 -20.71 9.23
CA ALA A 44 -9.30 -19.93 10.32
C ALA A 44 -7.85 -19.58 9.96
N TRP A 45 -7.60 -18.32 9.63
CA TRP A 45 -6.25 -17.77 9.48
C TRP A 45 -5.56 -17.66 10.85
N PRO A 46 -4.20 -17.66 10.92
CA PRO A 46 -3.48 -17.48 12.16
C PRO A 46 -3.85 -16.16 12.84
N ALA A 47 -4.04 -16.15 14.14
CA ALA A 47 -4.26 -14.92 14.86
C ALA A 47 -3.01 -14.03 14.78
N VAL A 48 -3.16 -12.82 14.29
CA VAL A 48 -2.09 -11.80 14.21
C VAL A 48 -2.51 -10.61 15.07
N SER A 49 -1.56 -10.09 15.85
CA SER A 49 -1.69 -8.79 16.49
C SER A 49 -0.45 -7.96 16.18
N ILE A 50 -0.65 -6.90 15.41
CA ILE A 50 0.44 -6.03 14.96
C ILE A 50 1.15 -5.42 16.17
N ASN A 51 0.39 -4.80 17.07
CA ASN A 51 0.94 -4.10 18.23
C ASN A 51 1.58 -5.02 19.28
N ALA A 52 1.18 -6.31 19.32
CA ALA A 52 1.78 -7.29 20.21
C ALA A 52 3.03 -7.97 19.62
N THR A 53 3.25 -7.86 18.31
CA THR A 53 4.43 -8.43 17.64
C THR A 53 5.64 -7.53 17.89
N PRO A 54 6.78 -8.05 18.37
CA PRO A 54 7.96 -7.23 18.65
C PRO A 54 8.49 -6.50 17.41
N VAL A 55 8.91 -5.26 17.60
CA VAL A 55 9.68 -4.52 16.59
C VAL A 55 11.09 -5.09 16.53
N LYS A 56 11.56 -5.34 15.32
CA LYS A 56 12.94 -5.70 14.99
C LYS A 56 13.59 -4.57 14.21
N TYR A 57 14.90 -4.58 14.10
CA TYR A 57 15.66 -3.51 13.48
C TYR A 57 16.69 -4.06 12.51
N ALA A 58 16.88 -3.35 11.40
CA ALA A 58 17.89 -3.66 10.39
C ALA A 58 18.64 -2.39 9.98
N GLU A 59 19.99 -2.50 9.88
CA GLU A 59 20.81 -1.42 9.34
C GLU A 59 20.73 -1.42 7.82
N VAL A 60 20.26 -0.33 7.25
CA VAL A 60 19.98 -0.19 5.81
C VAL A 60 20.38 1.22 5.35
N ASN A 61 21.29 1.33 4.40
CA ASN A 61 21.65 2.59 3.72
C ASN A 61 21.91 3.77 4.69
N GLY A 62 22.59 3.53 5.81
CA GLY A 62 22.94 4.55 6.78
C GLY A 62 21.88 4.88 7.84
N VAL A 63 20.72 4.21 7.79
CA VAL A 63 19.65 4.32 8.79
C VAL A 63 19.34 2.97 9.40
N THR A 64 18.68 2.96 10.56
CA THR A 64 18.11 1.78 11.19
C THR A 64 16.63 1.73 10.86
N LEU A 65 16.18 0.74 10.10
CA LEU A 65 14.77 0.54 9.82
C LEU A 65 14.10 -0.39 10.84
N GLY A 66 12.99 0.08 11.43
CA GLY A 66 12.12 -0.72 12.26
C GLY A 66 11.18 -1.57 11.39
N TYR A 67 11.07 -2.86 11.71
CA TYR A 67 10.18 -3.78 10.99
C TYR A 67 9.52 -4.80 11.91
N ARG A 68 8.44 -5.42 11.44
CA ARG A 68 7.78 -6.57 12.06
C ARG A 68 7.67 -7.70 11.04
N GLU A 69 7.56 -8.93 11.55
CA GLU A 69 7.38 -10.12 10.71
C GLU A 69 6.28 -11.01 11.24
N PHE A 70 5.58 -11.70 10.33
CA PHE A 70 4.43 -12.55 10.62
C PHE A 70 4.46 -13.80 9.75
N GLY A 71 4.02 -14.94 10.29
CA GLY A 71 3.94 -16.18 9.53
C GLY A 71 5.29 -16.78 9.20
N SER A 72 5.33 -17.61 8.17
CA SER A 72 6.54 -18.27 7.66
C SER A 72 6.32 -18.73 6.22
N GLY A 73 7.41 -19.03 5.51
CA GLY A 73 7.36 -19.46 4.12
C GLY A 73 8.11 -18.50 3.20
N GLU A 74 7.63 -18.33 1.98
CA GLU A 74 8.19 -17.40 1.01
C GLU A 74 7.99 -15.95 1.45
N PRO A 75 8.99 -15.05 1.25
CA PRO A 75 8.92 -13.70 1.80
C PRO A 75 8.03 -12.76 0.98
N VAL A 76 7.22 -11.99 1.69
CA VAL A 76 6.42 -10.87 1.15
C VAL A 76 6.76 -9.59 1.92
N LEU A 77 7.14 -8.53 1.21
CA LEU A 77 7.37 -7.20 1.78
C LEU A 77 6.15 -6.31 1.55
N LEU A 78 5.61 -5.75 2.63
CA LEU A 78 4.52 -4.79 2.62
C LEU A 78 5.10 -3.37 2.75
N ILE A 79 4.87 -2.51 1.77
CA ILE A 79 5.38 -1.13 1.71
C ILE A 79 4.25 -0.15 2.00
N PRO A 80 4.32 0.62 3.12
CA PRO A 80 3.23 1.49 3.57
C PRO A 80 3.05 2.72 2.68
N GLY A 81 1.86 3.35 2.79
CA GLY A 81 1.51 4.59 2.12
C GLY A 81 2.01 5.84 2.85
N PHE A 82 1.73 7.00 2.24
CA PHE A 82 2.10 8.31 2.74
C PHE A 82 1.55 8.58 4.15
N GLY A 83 2.41 9.02 5.05
CA GLY A 83 2.07 9.39 6.42
C GLY A 83 1.69 8.21 7.33
N ALA A 84 1.83 6.99 6.84
CA ALA A 84 1.49 5.78 7.58
C ALA A 84 2.75 5.11 8.15
N THR A 85 2.54 4.36 9.23
CA THR A 85 3.55 3.48 9.84
C THR A 85 3.12 2.03 9.72
N MET A 86 4.02 1.10 9.97
CA MET A 86 3.69 -0.34 10.01
C MET A 86 2.57 -0.65 11.02
N ASP A 87 2.38 0.18 12.04
CA ASP A 87 1.34 0.00 13.06
C ASP A 87 -0.02 0.57 12.62
N SER A 88 -0.05 1.50 11.67
CA SER A 88 -1.28 2.20 11.24
C SER A 88 -1.76 1.81 9.84
N GLN A 89 -0.85 1.31 8.98
CA GLN A 89 -1.17 1.01 7.58
C GLN A 89 -1.98 -0.27 7.41
N TRP A 90 -1.74 -1.30 8.23
CA TRP A 90 -2.21 -2.64 7.91
C TRP A 90 -3.35 -3.10 8.79
N ASN A 91 -4.33 -3.78 8.19
CA ASN A 91 -5.38 -4.48 8.91
C ASN A 91 -4.86 -5.87 9.36
N GLU A 92 -5.09 -6.25 10.62
CA GLU A 92 -4.62 -7.53 11.18
C GLU A 92 -5.19 -8.75 10.43
N THR A 93 -6.44 -8.67 9.94
CA THR A 93 -7.04 -9.71 9.11
C THR A 93 -6.31 -9.85 7.77
N PHE A 94 -5.96 -8.74 7.13
CA PHE A 94 -5.20 -8.75 5.87
C PHE A 94 -3.83 -9.42 6.07
N ILE A 95 -3.08 -9.03 7.11
CA ILE A 95 -1.80 -9.66 7.44
C ILE A 95 -1.99 -11.15 7.76
N SER A 96 -3.01 -11.50 8.54
CA SER A 96 -3.32 -12.88 8.92
C SER A 96 -3.53 -13.79 7.71
N ILE A 97 -4.23 -13.31 6.69
CA ILE A 97 -4.46 -14.04 5.45
C ILE A 97 -3.13 -14.31 4.74
N LEU A 98 -2.30 -13.30 4.53
CA LEU A 98 -1.00 -13.47 3.89
C LEU A 98 -0.07 -14.37 4.74
N ALA A 99 -0.02 -14.15 6.05
CA ALA A 99 0.79 -14.90 7.00
C ALA A 99 0.39 -16.39 7.11
N SER A 100 -0.78 -16.77 6.59
CA SER A 100 -1.20 -18.16 6.52
C SER A 100 -0.34 -19.02 5.59
N LYS A 101 0.38 -18.40 4.63
CA LYS A 101 1.23 -19.09 3.65
C LYS A 101 2.61 -18.47 3.45
N TYR A 102 2.78 -17.19 3.82
CA TYR A 102 3.97 -16.41 3.55
C TYR A 102 4.63 -15.90 4.80
N HIS A 103 5.93 -15.61 4.72
CA HIS A 103 6.64 -14.82 5.72
C HIS A 103 6.47 -13.36 5.36
N VAL A 104 5.58 -12.67 6.06
CA VAL A 104 5.17 -11.29 5.78
C VAL A 104 6.02 -10.33 6.60
N TYR A 105 6.59 -9.34 5.93
CA TYR A 105 7.36 -8.26 6.53
C TYR A 105 6.67 -6.93 6.29
N THR A 106 6.58 -6.09 7.30
CA THR A 106 6.19 -4.68 7.18
C THR A 106 7.20 -3.82 7.92
N TYR A 107 7.44 -2.61 7.46
CA TYR A 107 8.45 -1.72 8.04
C TYR A 107 7.98 -0.27 8.01
N ASP A 108 8.68 0.58 8.76
CA ASP A 108 8.53 2.03 8.67
C ASP A 108 9.57 2.60 7.72
N HIS A 109 9.16 3.52 6.84
CA HIS A 109 10.10 4.29 6.04
C HIS A 109 11.08 5.06 6.94
N ARG A 110 12.28 5.41 6.41
CA ARG A 110 13.22 6.30 7.13
C ARG A 110 12.49 7.54 7.64
N GLY A 111 12.81 8.00 8.82
CA GLY A 111 12.17 9.15 9.46
C GLY A 111 10.77 8.91 9.99
N MET A 112 10.19 7.72 9.80
CA MET A 112 8.85 7.35 10.24
C MET A 112 8.88 6.32 11.38
N GLY A 113 7.86 6.33 12.24
CA GLY A 113 7.59 5.31 13.24
C GLY A 113 8.80 4.95 14.11
N TYR A 114 9.29 3.73 13.95
CA TYR A 114 10.43 3.19 14.68
C TYR A 114 11.75 3.30 13.91
N SER A 115 11.72 3.83 12.68
CA SER A 115 12.92 4.00 11.87
C SER A 115 13.63 5.32 12.15
N THR A 116 14.97 5.28 12.07
CA THR A 116 15.77 6.50 12.21
C THR A 116 15.82 7.28 10.89
N ASP A 117 16.34 8.50 10.98
CA ASP A 117 16.58 9.40 9.86
C ASP A 117 18.06 9.81 9.84
N ASP A 118 18.60 10.09 8.66
CA ASP A 118 19.96 10.58 8.45
C ASP A 118 20.00 11.97 7.79
N ASN A 119 18.84 12.63 7.66
CA ASN A 119 18.64 13.92 6.99
C ASN A 119 19.09 13.91 5.51
N ALA A 120 19.08 12.76 4.85
CA ALA A 120 19.26 12.69 3.40
C ALA A 120 18.12 13.39 2.67
N ILE A 121 18.37 13.85 1.45
CA ILE A 121 17.31 14.44 0.61
C ILE A 121 16.28 13.35 0.28
N PRO A 122 15.02 13.49 0.70
CA PRO A 122 14.00 12.46 0.52
C PRO A 122 13.62 12.33 -0.97
N THR A 123 13.60 11.11 -1.47
CA THR A 123 13.13 10.78 -2.83
C THR A 123 12.44 9.42 -2.83
N ILE A 124 11.50 9.21 -3.76
CA ILE A 124 10.89 7.87 -3.95
C ILE A 124 11.96 6.83 -4.30
N SER A 125 13.01 7.19 -5.04
CA SER A 125 14.15 6.30 -5.31
C SER A 125 14.91 5.93 -4.04
N LEU A 126 15.10 6.85 -3.10
CA LEU A 126 15.76 6.56 -1.83
C LEU A 126 14.94 5.56 -0.99
N TYR A 127 13.62 5.74 -0.93
CA TYR A 127 12.73 4.76 -0.26
C TYR A 127 12.74 3.39 -0.97
N ALA A 128 12.87 3.35 -2.29
CA ALA A 128 13.02 2.11 -3.05
C ALA A 128 14.37 1.41 -2.76
N GLU A 129 15.46 2.17 -2.66
CA GLU A 129 16.77 1.66 -2.24
C GLU A 129 16.72 1.11 -0.80
N ASP A 130 15.98 1.76 0.10
CA ASP A 130 15.80 1.26 1.45
C ASP A 130 15.01 -0.06 1.48
N ALA A 131 13.97 -0.18 0.67
CA ALA A 131 13.23 -1.42 0.54
C ALA A 131 14.14 -2.55 0.01
N ALA A 132 14.95 -2.29 -1.03
CA ALA A 132 15.93 -3.23 -1.56
C ALA A 132 17.01 -3.61 -0.54
N GLY A 133 17.48 -2.60 0.22
CA GLY A 133 18.44 -2.78 1.31
C GLY A 133 17.88 -3.62 2.46
N LEU A 134 16.63 -3.39 2.83
CA LEU A 134 15.94 -4.19 3.84
C LEU A 134 15.80 -5.65 3.41
N MET A 135 15.38 -5.92 2.18
CA MET A 135 15.33 -7.29 1.65
C MET A 135 16.68 -7.99 1.82
N LYS A 136 17.76 -7.30 1.46
CA LYS A 136 19.13 -7.83 1.60
C LYS A 136 19.52 -8.07 3.07
N ALA A 137 19.21 -7.12 3.96
CA ALA A 137 19.49 -7.23 5.39
C ALA A 137 18.72 -8.39 6.05
N LEU A 138 17.54 -8.71 5.54
CA LEU A 138 16.73 -9.87 5.94
C LEU A 138 17.24 -11.20 5.35
N GLY A 139 18.24 -11.16 4.46
CA GLY A 139 18.85 -12.34 3.85
C GLY A 139 18.16 -12.84 2.59
N TYR A 140 17.34 -12.03 1.93
CA TYR A 140 16.63 -12.39 0.71
C TYR A 140 17.20 -11.70 -0.53
N ASP A 141 17.41 -12.48 -1.57
CA ASP A 141 17.77 -11.93 -2.89
C ASP A 141 16.56 -11.29 -3.59
N SER A 142 15.38 -11.87 -3.40
CA SER A 142 14.13 -11.35 -3.95
C SER A 142 12.95 -11.68 -3.05
N MET A 143 11.92 -10.83 -3.07
CA MET A 143 10.68 -10.99 -2.32
C MET A 143 9.47 -10.70 -3.22
N HIS A 144 8.30 -11.20 -2.86
CA HIS A 144 7.05 -10.63 -3.34
C HIS A 144 6.86 -9.25 -2.69
N VAL A 145 6.25 -8.32 -3.39
CA VAL A 145 6.04 -6.95 -2.90
C VAL A 145 4.58 -6.56 -3.00
N TYR A 146 4.05 -5.98 -1.94
CA TYR A 146 2.73 -5.36 -1.90
C TYR A 146 2.89 -3.91 -1.44
N GLY A 147 2.65 -2.95 -2.33
CA GLY A 147 2.74 -1.53 -2.01
C GLY A 147 1.39 -0.83 -2.07
N VAL A 148 1.13 0.05 -1.10
CA VAL A 148 -0.11 0.81 -0.99
C VAL A 148 0.14 2.30 -1.20
N SER A 149 -0.62 2.97 -2.10
CA SER A 149 -0.56 4.42 -2.30
C SER A 149 0.87 4.90 -2.60
N MET A 150 1.50 5.72 -1.76
CA MET A 150 2.93 6.06 -1.90
C MET A 150 3.81 4.80 -1.94
N GLY A 151 3.51 3.80 -1.12
CA GLY A 151 4.21 2.51 -1.16
C GLY A 151 4.09 1.82 -2.51
N ALA A 152 3.00 2.02 -3.26
CA ALA A 152 2.90 1.55 -4.65
C ALA A 152 3.81 2.35 -5.59
N SER A 153 4.04 3.65 -5.34
CA SER A 153 5.03 4.45 -6.09
C SER A 153 6.46 3.98 -5.80
N VAL A 154 6.77 3.73 -4.51
CA VAL A 154 8.05 3.12 -4.09
C VAL A 154 8.25 1.75 -4.73
N SER A 155 7.21 0.92 -4.76
CA SER A 155 7.27 -0.42 -5.37
C SER A 155 7.47 -0.38 -6.89
N GLN A 156 6.85 0.58 -7.59
CA GLN A 156 7.13 0.82 -9.01
C GLN A 156 8.58 1.22 -9.24
N GLN A 157 9.11 2.14 -8.42
CA GLN A 157 10.50 2.55 -8.52
C GLN A 157 11.45 1.38 -8.20
N LEU A 158 11.13 0.59 -7.17
CA LEU A 158 11.91 -0.59 -6.79
C LEU A 158 12.01 -1.61 -7.94
N VAL A 159 10.89 -1.97 -8.58
CA VAL A 159 10.91 -2.95 -9.67
C VAL A 159 11.60 -2.41 -10.93
N ILE A 160 11.50 -1.10 -11.16
CA ILE A 160 12.18 -0.43 -12.29
C ILE A 160 13.71 -0.42 -12.10
N ASP A 161 14.17 -0.10 -10.89
CA ASP A 161 15.60 0.02 -10.60
C ASP A 161 16.25 -1.34 -10.27
N HIS A 162 15.48 -2.25 -9.67
CA HIS A 162 15.92 -3.58 -9.20
C HIS A 162 14.96 -4.71 -9.60
N PRO A 163 14.71 -4.97 -10.88
CA PRO A 163 13.70 -5.93 -11.32
C PRO A 163 13.92 -7.33 -10.75
N GLY A 164 15.17 -7.76 -10.57
CA GLY A 164 15.53 -9.04 -9.98
C GLY A 164 15.26 -9.17 -8.47
N ARG A 165 14.94 -8.06 -7.77
CA ARG A 165 14.58 -8.07 -6.35
C ARG A 165 13.09 -8.35 -6.13
N VAL A 166 12.25 -8.20 -7.13
CA VAL A 166 10.80 -8.36 -7.03
C VAL A 166 10.40 -9.65 -7.73
N LYS A 167 9.75 -10.58 -7.02
CA LYS A 167 9.19 -11.80 -7.59
C LYS A 167 7.85 -11.49 -8.28
N LYS A 168 6.85 -11.15 -7.50
CA LYS A 168 5.55 -10.65 -7.95
C LYS A 168 5.23 -9.35 -7.26
N LEU A 169 4.51 -8.48 -7.95
CA LEU A 169 4.22 -7.12 -7.50
C LEU A 169 2.72 -6.88 -7.40
N VAL A 170 2.25 -6.44 -6.23
CA VAL A 170 0.89 -5.94 -6.05
C VAL A 170 0.94 -4.44 -5.80
N LEU A 171 0.18 -3.69 -6.57
CA LEU A 171 0.06 -2.23 -6.52
C LEU A 171 -1.37 -1.86 -6.11
N ASP A 172 -1.58 -1.52 -4.84
CA ASP A 172 -2.87 -1.11 -4.29
C ASP A 172 -2.98 0.42 -4.28
N SER A 173 -4.12 0.93 -4.76
CA SER A 173 -4.41 2.38 -4.75
C SER A 173 -3.31 3.20 -5.43
N VAL A 174 -2.94 2.79 -6.64
CA VAL A 174 -1.72 3.20 -7.34
C VAL A 174 -1.91 4.42 -8.23
N THR A 175 -0.86 5.24 -8.33
CA THR A 175 -0.68 6.23 -9.41
C THR A 175 0.72 6.11 -10.02
N TYR A 176 0.85 6.50 -11.29
CA TYR A 176 2.16 6.64 -11.93
C TYR A 176 2.77 8.05 -11.75
N SER A 177 2.01 8.99 -11.24
CA SER A 177 2.44 10.35 -10.87
C SER A 177 1.33 11.05 -10.10
N ILE A 178 1.69 11.88 -9.13
CA ILE A 178 0.75 12.75 -8.43
C ILE A 178 0.42 14.02 -9.23
N ARG A 179 1.04 14.23 -10.41
CA ARG A 179 0.92 15.44 -11.22
C ARG A 179 -0.06 15.28 -12.40
N VAL A 180 -0.81 14.18 -12.44
CA VAL A 180 -1.85 14.00 -13.48
C VAL A 180 -3.17 14.64 -13.02
N PRO A 181 -4.04 15.05 -13.94
CA PRO A 181 -5.28 15.78 -13.60
C PRO A 181 -6.16 15.03 -12.59
N GLU A 182 -6.23 13.72 -12.70
CA GLU A 182 -7.06 12.87 -11.85
C GLU A 182 -6.59 12.80 -10.39
N THR A 183 -5.31 13.06 -10.13
CA THR A 183 -4.71 13.03 -8.78
C THR A 183 -4.56 14.44 -8.16
N THR A 184 -5.27 15.44 -8.67
CA THR A 184 -5.19 16.84 -8.17
C THR A 184 -5.48 16.95 -6.67
N LEU A 185 -6.42 16.15 -6.15
CA LEU A 185 -6.72 16.14 -4.72
C LEU A 185 -5.54 15.59 -3.92
N LEU A 186 -4.96 14.47 -4.37
CA LEU A 186 -3.76 13.89 -3.76
C LEU A 186 -2.60 14.89 -3.79
N TYR A 187 -2.33 15.51 -4.94
CA TYR A 187 -1.30 16.55 -5.07
C TYR A 187 -1.51 17.68 -4.06
N THR A 188 -2.75 18.14 -3.89
CA THR A 188 -3.07 19.21 -2.94
C THR A 188 -2.77 18.82 -1.50
N ILE A 189 -3.11 17.60 -1.11
CA ILE A 189 -2.83 17.04 0.24
C ILE A 189 -1.32 16.95 0.46
N ILE A 190 -0.59 16.34 -0.48
CA ILE A 190 0.86 16.17 -0.40
C ILE A 190 1.58 17.52 -0.31
N ASN A 191 1.22 18.47 -1.20
CA ASN A 191 1.82 19.81 -1.22
C ASN A 191 1.58 20.58 0.09
N ARG A 192 0.38 20.43 0.67
CA ARG A 192 0.08 21.02 1.97
C ARG A 192 0.93 20.41 3.08
N SER A 193 1.08 19.07 3.09
CA SER A 193 1.87 18.37 4.09
C SER A 193 3.35 18.74 4.03
N ALA A 194 3.92 18.95 2.83
CA ALA A 194 5.30 19.39 2.66
C ALA A 194 5.56 20.81 3.22
N THR A 195 4.55 21.66 3.23
CA THR A 195 4.68 23.08 3.63
C THR A 195 4.15 23.37 5.04
N ASP A 196 3.50 22.41 5.70
CA ASP A 196 2.95 22.59 7.04
C ASP A 196 4.04 22.39 8.11
N PRO A 197 4.45 23.45 8.82
CA PRO A 197 5.50 23.34 9.84
C PRO A 197 5.06 22.55 11.08
N THR A 198 3.78 22.23 11.20
CA THR A 198 3.24 21.44 12.33
C THR A 198 3.23 19.95 12.05
N GLN A 199 3.53 19.52 10.83
CA GLN A 199 3.68 18.11 10.48
C GLN A 199 4.93 17.50 11.10
N MET A 200 4.89 16.20 11.36
CA MET A 200 6.10 15.44 11.72
C MET A 200 7.12 15.53 10.58
N ASN A 201 8.40 15.51 10.93
CA ASN A 201 9.49 15.65 9.96
C ASN A 201 9.40 14.57 8.86
N GLY A 202 9.29 13.30 9.24
CA GLY A 202 9.20 12.20 8.28
C GLY A 202 8.01 12.32 7.32
N VAL A 203 6.84 12.82 7.78
CA VAL A 203 5.70 13.07 6.89
C VAL A 203 5.98 14.18 5.87
N ARG A 204 6.72 15.23 6.27
CA ARG A 204 7.14 16.29 5.33
C ARG A 204 8.12 15.74 4.30
N GLU A 205 9.07 14.93 4.73
CA GLU A 205 10.05 14.29 3.86
C GLU A 205 9.39 13.35 2.85
N GLU A 206 8.44 12.53 3.28
CA GLU A 206 7.63 11.73 2.35
C GLU A 206 6.86 12.59 1.35
N ALA A 207 6.31 13.73 1.79
CA ALA A 207 5.61 14.67 0.91
C ALA A 207 6.58 15.29 -0.11
N GLU A 208 7.76 15.73 0.32
CA GLU A 208 8.82 16.26 -0.56
C GLU A 208 9.27 15.21 -1.58
N ALA A 209 9.46 13.96 -1.16
CA ALA A 209 9.81 12.84 -2.04
C ALA A 209 8.75 12.61 -3.12
N ASN A 210 7.46 12.64 -2.74
CA ASN A 210 6.36 12.52 -3.70
C ASN A 210 6.32 13.70 -4.69
N LEU A 211 6.54 14.94 -4.19
CA LEU A 211 6.58 16.13 -5.04
C LEU A 211 7.79 16.13 -5.99
N ALA A 212 8.91 15.56 -5.58
CA ALA A 212 10.12 15.47 -6.41
C ALA A 212 10.06 14.34 -7.44
N TRP A 213 9.19 13.34 -7.25
CA TRP A 213 9.13 12.18 -8.12
C TRP A 213 8.57 12.52 -9.50
N ASN A 214 9.33 12.17 -10.54
CA ASN A 214 8.96 12.41 -11.93
C ASN A 214 7.91 11.42 -12.47
N GLY A 215 7.57 10.39 -11.66
CA GLY A 215 6.65 9.34 -12.07
C GLY A 215 7.34 8.15 -12.75
N SER A 216 6.52 7.14 -13.05
CA SER A 216 6.97 5.87 -13.63
C SER A 216 6.50 5.66 -15.07
N TRP A 217 5.67 6.55 -15.63
CA TRP A 217 4.95 6.32 -16.89
C TRP A 217 5.82 5.79 -18.02
N ASP A 218 6.94 6.43 -18.30
CA ASP A 218 7.82 6.09 -19.41
C ASP A 218 8.58 4.76 -19.24
N LYS A 219 8.51 4.17 -18.03
CA LYS A 219 9.20 2.95 -17.66
C LYS A 219 8.25 1.78 -17.37
N LEU A 220 6.94 2.00 -17.29
CA LEU A 220 5.95 0.97 -16.96
C LEU A 220 6.01 -0.21 -17.93
N SER A 221 6.17 0.06 -19.23
CA SER A 221 6.26 -0.98 -20.26
C SER A 221 7.55 -1.83 -20.21
N LEU A 222 8.51 -1.44 -19.37
CA LEU A 222 9.73 -2.20 -19.13
C LEU A 222 9.61 -3.18 -17.97
N ILE A 223 8.51 -3.13 -17.20
CA ILE A 223 8.26 -4.06 -16.11
C ILE A 223 7.82 -5.40 -16.71
N ASP A 224 8.67 -6.40 -16.55
CA ASP A 224 8.46 -7.79 -17.04
C ASP A 224 8.06 -8.75 -15.91
N ASN A 225 7.92 -8.25 -14.69
CA ASN A 225 7.47 -9.01 -13.55
C ASN A 225 5.94 -9.21 -13.61
N ASP A 226 5.43 -10.26 -12.99
CA ASP A 226 3.99 -10.42 -12.78
C ASP A 226 3.47 -9.30 -11.88
N VAL A 227 2.48 -8.56 -12.37
CA VAL A 227 1.90 -7.40 -11.66
C VAL A 227 0.39 -7.55 -11.51
N MET A 228 -0.10 -7.33 -10.30
CA MET A 228 -1.52 -7.12 -10.03
C MET A 228 -1.76 -5.70 -9.53
N LEU A 229 -2.70 -4.99 -10.14
CA LEU A 229 -3.20 -3.72 -9.67
C LEU A 229 -4.53 -3.94 -8.95
N VAL A 230 -4.70 -3.30 -7.80
CA VAL A 230 -5.94 -3.35 -7.02
C VAL A 230 -6.44 -1.94 -6.77
N VAL A 231 -7.71 -1.67 -7.04
CA VAL A 231 -8.29 -0.34 -6.89
C VAL A 231 -9.75 -0.39 -6.49
N GLY A 232 -10.16 0.51 -5.59
CA GLY A 232 -11.56 0.79 -5.30
C GLY A 232 -12.14 1.77 -6.33
N THR A 233 -13.38 1.54 -6.79
CA THR A 233 -14.00 2.43 -7.80
C THR A 233 -14.36 3.81 -7.25
N ASP A 234 -14.43 3.97 -5.93
CA ASP A 234 -14.72 5.23 -5.26
C ASP A 234 -13.42 5.89 -4.69
N ASP A 235 -12.25 5.41 -5.14
CA ASP A 235 -10.97 6.05 -4.80
C ASP A 235 -10.86 7.43 -5.48
N VAL A 236 -10.88 8.49 -4.66
CA VAL A 236 -10.79 9.88 -5.12
C VAL A 236 -9.36 10.44 -5.10
N LEU A 237 -8.40 9.72 -4.52
CA LEU A 237 -7.00 10.13 -4.43
C LEU A 237 -6.17 9.56 -5.59
N THR A 238 -6.34 8.27 -5.87
CA THR A 238 -5.75 7.56 -7.02
C THR A 238 -6.85 6.88 -7.83
N PRO A 239 -7.66 7.66 -8.56
CA PRO A 239 -8.87 7.17 -9.19
C PRO A 239 -8.65 6.02 -10.16
N GLU A 240 -9.64 5.11 -10.22
CA GLU A 240 -9.65 3.93 -11.06
C GLU A 240 -9.11 4.13 -12.50
N PRO A 241 -9.44 5.22 -13.24
CA PRO A 241 -8.90 5.43 -14.58
C PRO A 241 -7.37 5.48 -14.63
N VAL A 242 -6.71 5.87 -13.53
CA VAL A 242 -5.23 5.88 -13.45
C VAL A 242 -4.71 4.44 -13.41
N ALA A 243 -5.29 3.59 -12.56
CA ALA A 243 -4.93 2.17 -12.49
C ALA A 243 -5.18 1.44 -13.82
N VAL A 244 -6.29 1.74 -14.50
CA VAL A 244 -6.60 1.21 -15.84
C VAL A 244 -5.50 1.57 -16.85
N ARG A 245 -5.02 2.82 -16.84
CA ARG A 245 -3.92 3.24 -17.73
C ARG A 245 -2.61 2.52 -17.41
N ILE A 246 -2.27 2.36 -16.12
CA ILE A 246 -1.07 1.63 -15.72
C ILE A 246 -1.16 0.17 -16.19
N ALA A 247 -2.30 -0.48 -15.97
CA ALA A 247 -2.53 -1.85 -16.42
C ALA A 247 -2.38 -2.00 -17.94
N GLY A 248 -2.78 -0.99 -18.71
CA GLY A 248 -2.59 -0.96 -20.17
C GLY A 248 -1.13 -0.80 -20.61
N GLN A 249 -0.21 -0.38 -19.74
CA GLN A 249 1.22 -0.25 -20.04
C GLN A 249 2.03 -1.48 -19.64
N ILE A 250 1.62 -2.22 -18.60
CA ILE A 250 2.33 -3.39 -18.10
C ILE A 250 1.75 -4.64 -18.75
N ASN A 251 2.54 -5.30 -19.57
CA ASN A 251 2.09 -6.49 -20.31
C ASN A 251 1.68 -7.62 -19.34
N GLY A 252 0.50 -8.21 -19.57
CA GLY A 252 0.00 -9.34 -18.78
C GLY A 252 -0.43 -8.98 -17.35
N SER A 253 -0.46 -7.69 -17.00
CA SER A 253 -0.89 -7.29 -15.64
C SER A 253 -2.36 -7.63 -15.36
N TRP A 254 -2.65 -7.98 -14.11
CA TRP A 254 -4.00 -8.13 -13.61
C TRP A 254 -4.54 -6.80 -13.12
N LEU A 255 -5.84 -6.54 -13.34
CA LEU A 255 -6.54 -5.40 -12.76
C LEU A 255 -7.77 -5.88 -11.99
N VAL A 256 -7.70 -5.75 -10.67
CA VAL A 256 -8.80 -6.06 -9.75
C VAL A 256 -9.46 -4.75 -9.32
N ARG A 257 -10.79 -4.68 -9.51
CA ARG A 257 -11.59 -3.48 -9.23
C ARG A 257 -12.68 -3.82 -8.22
N PHE A 258 -12.66 -3.16 -7.07
CA PHE A 258 -13.66 -3.33 -6.04
C PHE A 258 -14.68 -2.20 -6.08
N LYS A 259 -15.93 -2.54 -6.43
CA LYS A 259 -17.02 -1.56 -6.54
C LYS A 259 -17.32 -0.90 -5.20
N GLY A 260 -17.33 0.43 -5.18
CA GLY A 260 -17.74 1.23 -4.02
C GLY A 260 -16.69 1.35 -2.92
N LEU A 261 -15.47 0.79 -3.11
CA LEU A 261 -14.42 0.94 -2.10
C LEU A 261 -13.61 2.21 -2.37
N PRO A 262 -13.24 2.94 -1.29
CA PRO A 262 -12.43 4.14 -1.37
C PRO A 262 -10.93 3.83 -1.44
N HIS A 263 -10.09 4.86 -1.34
CA HIS A 263 -8.64 4.77 -1.23
C HIS A 263 -8.21 3.82 -0.09
N VAL A 264 -7.21 2.97 -0.35
CA VAL A 264 -6.78 1.89 0.58
C VAL A 264 -7.95 0.97 0.95
N GLY A 265 -8.62 0.42 -0.05
CA GLY A 265 -9.78 -0.44 0.12
C GLY A 265 -9.51 -1.66 1.01
N SER A 266 -8.25 -2.08 1.17
CA SER A 266 -7.81 -3.14 2.08
C SER A 266 -8.16 -2.90 3.56
N HIS A 267 -8.39 -1.65 3.97
CA HIS A 267 -8.91 -1.35 5.31
C HIS A 267 -10.40 -1.70 5.48
N TYR A 268 -11.17 -1.61 4.39
CA TYR A 268 -12.63 -1.79 4.40
C TYR A 268 -13.03 -3.22 4.02
N ALA A 269 -12.24 -3.86 3.18
CA ALA A 269 -12.46 -5.22 2.69
C ALA A 269 -11.17 -6.06 2.81
N PRO A 270 -10.63 -6.23 4.06
CA PRO A 270 -9.32 -6.88 4.26
C PRO A 270 -9.31 -8.34 3.82
N VAL A 271 -10.45 -9.02 3.86
CA VAL A 271 -10.58 -10.42 3.42
C VAL A 271 -10.41 -10.49 1.91
N GLU A 272 -11.19 -9.74 1.17
CA GLU A 272 -11.21 -9.76 -0.29
C GLU A 272 -9.87 -9.31 -0.88
N TYR A 273 -9.25 -8.27 -0.30
CA TYR A 273 -7.91 -7.81 -0.70
C TYR A 273 -6.85 -8.85 -0.39
N GLY A 274 -6.87 -9.43 0.83
CA GLY A 274 -5.93 -10.44 1.27
C GLY A 274 -6.01 -11.72 0.45
N GLU A 275 -7.22 -12.23 0.19
CA GLU A 275 -7.43 -13.44 -0.62
C GLU A 275 -7.02 -13.25 -2.08
N ASN A 276 -7.31 -12.09 -2.69
CA ASN A 276 -6.85 -11.79 -4.04
C ASN A 276 -5.31 -11.72 -4.11
N ALA A 277 -4.67 -11.05 -3.14
CA ALA A 277 -3.21 -11.01 -3.06
C ALA A 277 -2.62 -12.41 -2.86
N LEU A 278 -3.19 -13.20 -1.93
CA LEU A 278 -2.77 -14.56 -1.66
C LEU A 278 -2.87 -15.46 -2.92
N HIS A 279 -3.97 -15.33 -3.65
CA HIS A 279 -4.20 -16.07 -4.89
C HIS A 279 -3.18 -15.68 -5.96
N PHE A 280 -3.02 -14.38 -6.24
CA PHE A 280 -2.10 -13.87 -7.24
C PHE A 280 -0.64 -14.25 -6.93
N ILE A 281 -0.19 -14.03 -5.71
CA ILE A 281 1.18 -14.36 -5.31
C ILE A 281 1.43 -15.87 -5.41
N GLY A 282 0.44 -16.69 -5.05
CA GLY A 282 0.55 -18.15 -5.02
C GLY A 282 0.35 -18.84 -6.39
N MET A 283 0.02 -18.11 -7.45
CA MET A 283 -0.09 -18.71 -8.77
C MET A 283 1.30 -19.09 -9.32
N ASP A 284 1.42 -20.35 -9.71
CA ASP A 284 2.55 -20.79 -10.51
C ASP A 284 2.23 -20.49 -12.00
N GLU A 285 2.86 -19.48 -12.54
CA GLU A 285 2.76 -19.10 -13.95
C GLU A 285 3.85 -19.74 -14.81
N SER A 286 4.80 -20.48 -14.19
CA SER A 286 5.76 -21.33 -14.89
C SER A 286 5.05 -22.62 -15.35
N PRO A 287 5.21 -23.07 -16.43
CA PRO A 287 4.82 -22.79 -17.77
C PRO A 287 3.44 -23.35 -18.05
N LEU A 288 2.49 -22.54 -18.28
CA LEU A 288 1.57 -22.92 -19.32
C LEU A 288 2.48 -23.06 -20.55
N SER A 289 2.97 -24.27 -20.80
CA SER A 289 3.75 -24.59 -22.00
C SER A 289 2.95 -24.09 -23.20
N ARG A 290 3.29 -22.93 -23.67
CA ARG A 290 2.71 -22.29 -24.85
C ARG A 290 3.38 -22.86 -26.08
#